data_3747527b07c2e9c7865d76516718f8fe
#
_entry.id   3747527b07c2e9c7865d76516718f8fe
#
_cell.length_a   1.000
_cell.length_b   1.000
_cell.length_c   1.000
_cell.angle_alpha   90.00
_cell.angle_beta   90.00
_cell.angle_gamma   90.00
#
_symmetry.space_group_name_H-M   'P 1'
#
loop_
_entity.id
_entity.type
_entity.pdbx_description
1 polymer ?
#
loop_
_entity_poly.entity_id
_entity_poly.type
_entity_poly.pdbx_seq_one_letter_code
_entity_poly.pdbx_strand_id
1 'polypeptide(L)'
;MSSTVTATDVLRDAYGRIRDALPGLIGRLDDRTLLWRPDRDANSIGWLAWHLTRVQDDHVAGVGRVQQVWTREGFHDRFGLPYEVENIGYGQTSAEVGAFNVTDVDLLVGYHDSVHTMTMRVLDELEAASADGGSDGDSGYARVVDAHWDPPVTVAVRLVSVIGDAQAHLGQIGYLRGMAQRR
;
A
#
# COMPACT_ATOMS: atom_id res chain seq x y z
N MET A 1 -4.55 -7.16 -34.70
CA MET A 1 -3.24 -7.42 -34.07
C MET A 1 -3.52 -7.81 -32.64
N SER A 2 -3.10 -9.01 -32.21
CA SER A 2 -3.27 -9.43 -30.81
C SER A 2 -2.30 -8.61 -29.97
N SER A 3 -2.79 -7.78 -29.06
CA SER A 3 -1.99 -7.05 -28.11
C SER A 3 -1.35 -8.07 -27.15
N THR A 4 -0.05 -8.11 -27.07
CA THR A 4 0.65 -8.97 -26.11
C THR A 4 0.47 -8.34 -24.73
N VAL A 5 -0.03 -9.11 -23.75
CA VAL A 5 -0.13 -8.66 -22.34
C VAL A 5 1.26 -8.54 -21.77
N THR A 6 1.57 -7.41 -21.17
CA THR A 6 2.87 -7.11 -20.56
C THR A 6 2.87 -7.39 -19.04
N ALA A 7 4.04 -7.41 -18.42
CA ALA A 7 4.15 -7.46 -16.96
C ALA A 7 3.50 -6.22 -16.30
N THR A 8 3.61 -5.07 -16.94
CA THR A 8 2.99 -3.83 -16.50
C THR A 8 1.47 -3.94 -16.49
N ASP A 9 0.85 -4.55 -17.51
CA ASP A 9 -0.60 -4.75 -17.55
C ASP A 9 -1.10 -5.63 -16.38
N VAL A 10 -0.36 -6.69 -16.05
CA VAL A 10 -0.69 -7.56 -14.91
C VAL A 10 -0.58 -6.81 -13.58
N LEU A 11 0.47 -6.00 -13.41
CA LEU A 11 0.65 -5.19 -12.20
C LEU A 11 -0.43 -4.10 -12.08
N ARG A 12 -0.80 -3.42 -13.19
CA ARG A 12 -1.89 -2.45 -13.21
C ARG A 12 -3.23 -3.08 -12.79
N ASP A 13 -3.56 -4.25 -13.32
CA ASP A 13 -4.77 -4.98 -12.92
C ASP A 13 -4.73 -5.32 -11.43
N ALA A 14 -3.61 -5.83 -10.91
CA ALA A 14 -3.47 -6.21 -9.51
C ALA A 14 -3.63 -5.01 -8.56
N TYR A 15 -2.93 -3.91 -8.81
CA TYR A 15 -3.07 -2.68 -8.02
C TYR A 15 -4.45 -2.03 -8.18
N GLY A 16 -5.06 -2.10 -9.36
CA GLY A 16 -6.42 -1.65 -9.60
C GLY A 16 -7.44 -2.39 -8.75
N ARG A 17 -7.33 -3.72 -8.64
CA ARG A 17 -8.19 -4.54 -7.76
C ARG A 17 -8.04 -4.17 -6.29
N ILE A 18 -6.82 -3.89 -5.83
CA ILE A 18 -6.56 -3.43 -4.46
C ILE A 18 -7.24 -2.09 -4.21
N ARG A 19 -7.04 -1.13 -5.13
CA ARG A 19 -7.65 0.21 -5.07
C ARG A 19 -9.17 0.12 -5.00
N ASP A 20 -9.79 -0.70 -5.83
CA ASP A 20 -11.25 -0.79 -5.91
C ASP A 20 -11.88 -1.54 -4.72
N ALA A 21 -11.12 -2.43 -4.06
CA ALA A 21 -11.62 -3.22 -2.93
C ALA A 21 -11.75 -2.40 -1.63
N LEU A 22 -10.81 -1.50 -1.35
CA LEU A 22 -10.73 -0.80 -0.06
C LEU A 22 -11.99 0.03 0.25
N PRO A 23 -12.51 0.89 -0.64
CA PRO A 23 -13.72 1.67 -0.36
C PRO A 23 -14.95 0.80 -0.06
N GLY A 24 -15.08 -0.34 -0.74
CA GLY A 24 -16.16 -1.31 -0.51
C GLY A 24 -16.10 -1.96 0.87
N LEU A 25 -14.90 -2.11 1.42
CA LEU A 25 -14.67 -2.72 2.73
C LEU A 25 -14.89 -1.75 3.89
N ILE A 26 -14.48 -0.47 3.77
CA ILE A 26 -14.48 0.47 4.88
C ILE A 26 -15.53 1.58 4.76
N GLY A 27 -16.07 1.87 3.57
CA GLY A 27 -16.84 3.08 3.24
C GLY A 27 -18.17 3.27 3.98
N ARG A 28 -18.63 2.29 4.77
CA ARG A 28 -19.88 2.36 5.56
C ARG A 28 -19.68 1.95 7.02
N LEU A 29 -18.44 1.96 7.48
CA LEU A 29 -18.13 1.61 8.86
C LEU A 29 -18.28 2.85 9.77
N ASP A 30 -18.84 2.65 10.96
CA ASP A 30 -18.79 3.64 12.00
C ASP A 30 -17.42 3.67 12.71
N ASP A 31 -17.14 4.75 13.40
CA ASP A 31 -15.87 4.98 14.12
C ASP A 31 -15.51 3.83 15.04
N ARG A 32 -16.52 3.31 15.76
CA ARG A 32 -16.34 2.22 16.72
C ARG A 32 -15.90 0.93 16.02
N THR A 33 -16.45 0.64 14.85
CA THR A 33 -16.10 -0.55 14.05
C THR A 33 -14.73 -0.37 13.41
N LEU A 34 -14.44 0.83 12.90
CA LEU A 34 -13.18 1.15 12.24
C LEU A 34 -11.97 1.01 13.19
N LEU A 35 -12.14 1.41 14.46
CA LEU A 35 -11.09 1.35 15.48
C LEU A 35 -11.13 0.08 16.33
N TRP A 36 -12.11 -0.80 16.12
CA TRP A 36 -12.23 -2.00 16.92
C TRP A 36 -11.11 -3.01 16.67
N ARG A 37 -10.59 -3.55 17.76
CA ARG A 37 -9.63 -4.65 17.80
C ARG A 37 -10.27 -5.84 18.51
N PRO A 38 -10.24 -7.07 17.96
CA PRO A 38 -10.76 -8.28 18.61
C PRO A 38 -10.17 -8.53 19.99
N ASP A 39 -8.89 -8.27 20.12
CA ASP A 39 -8.11 -8.31 21.35
C ASP A 39 -7.02 -7.22 21.31
N ARG A 40 -6.25 -7.12 22.40
CA ARG A 40 -5.21 -6.08 22.53
C ARG A 40 -4.06 -6.23 21.52
N ASP A 41 -3.84 -7.41 20.99
CA ASP A 41 -2.72 -7.70 20.11
C ASP A 41 -3.12 -7.74 18.62
N ALA A 42 -4.44 -7.65 18.33
CA ALA A 42 -4.96 -7.56 16.97
C ALA A 42 -4.87 -6.13 16.41
N ASN A 43 -4.83 -5.99 15.10
CA ASN A 43 -4.93 -4.72 14.40
C ASN A 43 -6.40 -4.29 14.25
N SER A 44 -6.66 -2.97 14.15
CA SER A 44 -7.97 -2.44 13.77
C SER A 44 -8.11 -2.32 12.26
N ILE A 45 -9.36 -2.22 11.77
CA ILE A 45 -9.64 -2.01 10.34
C ILE A 45 -9.00 -0.72 9.83
N GLY A 46 -9.13 0.37 10.59
CA GLY A 46 -8.55 1.66 10.20
C GLY A 46 -7.03 1.62 10.13
N TRP A 47 -6.39 0.99 11.12
CA TRP A 47 -4.94 0.80 11.10
C TRP A 47 -4.47 -0.02 9.89
N LEU A 48 -5.17 -1.13 9.58
CA LEU A 48 -4.85 -1.96 8.42
C LEU A 48 -5.00 -1.19 7.09
N ALA A 49 -6.04 -0.38 6.94
CA ALA A 49 -6.25 0.46 5.77
C ALA A 49 -5.15 1.52 5.59
N TRP A 50 -4.72 2.13 6.69
CA TRP A 50 -3.58 3.04 6.70
C TRP A 50 -2.28 2.31 6.38
N HIS A 51 -2.01 1.19 7.06
CA HIS A 51 -0.75 0.44 6.93
C HIS A 51 -0.52 -0.08 5.51
N LEU A 52 -1.50 -0.76 4.91
CA LEU A 52 -1.35 -1.26 3.53
C LEU A 52 -1.06 -0.13 2.53
N THR A 53 -1.65 1.05 2.77
CA THR A 53 -1.43 2.23 1.93
C THR A 53 -0.04 2.83 2.16
N ARG A 54 0.42 2.89 3.43
CA ARG A 54 1.78 3.34 3.78
C ARG A 54 2.85 2.43 3.17
N VAL A 55 2.66 1.12 3.25
CA VAL A 55 3.58 0.13 2.65
C VAL A 55 3.65 0.31 1.13
N GLN A 56 2.50 0.49 0.48
CA GLN A 56 2.47 0.75 -0.97
C GLN A 56 3.18 2.07 -1.31
N ASP A 57 2.88 3.16 -0.59
CA ASP A 57 3.48 4.47 -0.82
C ASP A 57 5.00 4.44 -0.67
N ASP A 58 5.51 3.92 0.46
CA ASP A 58 6.93 3.85 0.76
C ASP A 58 7.71 3.05 -0.30
N HIS A 59 7.25 1.85 -0.55
CA HIS A 59 7.97 0.94 -1.44
C HIS A 59 7.88 1.33 -2.91
N VAL A 60 6.71 1.79 -3.38
CA VAL A 60 6.55 2.21 -4.79
C VAL A 60 7.26 3.54 -5.04
N ALA A 61 7.23 4.48 -4.09
CA ALA A 61 8.00 5.71 -4.18
C ALA A 61 9.51 5.41 -4.25
N GLY A 62 10.00 4.46 -3.45
CA GLY A 62 11.38 3.99 -3.51
C GLY A 62 11.74 3.34 -4.86
N VAL A 63 10.84 2.52 -5.43
CA VAL A 63 11.00 1.96 -6.78
C VAL A 63 11.07 3.04 -7.83
N GLY A 64 10.15 4.02 -7.80
CA GLY A 64 10.11 5.13 -8.75
C GLY A 64 11.16 6.22 -8.49
N ARG A 65 11.89 6.15 -7.36
CA ARG A 65 12.82 7.21 -6.91
C ARG A 65 12.10 8.58 -6.82
N VAL A 66 10.86 8.57 -6.36
CA VAL A 66 10.01 9.77 -6.20
C VAL A 66 9.67 10.01 -4.73
N GLN A 67 9.19 11.20 -4.42
CA GLN A 67 8.73 11.51 -3.06
C GLN A 67 7.43 10.77 -2.74
N GLN A 68 7.33 10.23 -1.52
CA GLN A 68 6.11 9.61 -1.01
C GLN A 68 4.93 10.60 -1.04
N VAL A 69 3.75 10.11 -1.38
CA VAL A 69 2.50 10.85 -1.34
C VAL A 69 2.21 11.33 0.09
N TRP A 70 2.57 10.53 1.08
CA TRP A 70 2.44 10.80 2.51
C TRP A 70 2.93 12.17 2.92
N THR A 71 4.12 12.54 2.47
CA THR A 71 4.74 13.85 2.75
C THR A 71 4.44 14.88 1.67
N ARG A 72 4.48 14.49 0.39
CA ARG A 72 4.29 15.41 -0.73
C ARG A 72 2.92 16.09 -0.73
N GLU A 73 1.86 15.35 -0.35
CA GLU A 73 0.47 15.84 -0.36
C GLU A 73 -0.07 16.16 1.05
N GLY A 74 0.82 16.19 2.04
CA GLY A 74 0.48 16.59 3.41
C GLY A 74 -0.42 15.60 4.14
N PHE A 75 -0.46 14.33 3.74
CA PHE A 75 -1.26 13.33 4.45
C PHE A 75 -0.76 13.07 5.86
N HIS A 76 0.55 13.12 6.11
CA HIS A 76 1.12 13.00 7.44
C HIS A 76 0.44 13.95 8.43
N ASP A 77 0.39 15.24 8.09
CA ASP A 77 -0.19 16.27 8.96
C ASP A 77 -1.71 16.11 9.10
N ARG A 78 -2.39 15.73 8.00
CA ARG A 78 -3.85 15.52 7.99
C ARG A 78 -4.27 14.32 8.84
N PHE A 79 -3.48 13.25 8.86
CA PHE A 79 -3.73 12.09 9.71
C PHE A 79 -3.47 12.39 11.19
N GLY A 80 -2.47 13.23 11.50
CA GLY A 80 -2.14 13.64 12.87
C GLY A 80 -1.85 12.47 13.81
N LEU A 81 -1.32 11.36 13.28
CA LEU A 81 -1.00 10.18 14.07
C LEU A 81 0.24 10.43 14.94
N PRO A 82 0.33 9.81 16.13
CA PRO A 82 1.49 9.94 17.01
C PRO A 82 2.66 9.05 16.55
N TYR A 83 2.91 9.03 15.25
CA TYR A 83 3.95 8.23 14.62
C TYR A 83 4.96 9.13 13.94
N GLU A 84 6.23 8.69 13.93
CA GLU A 84 7.25 9.35 13.14
C GLU A 84 6.88 9.31 11.64
N VAL A 85 7.33 10.30 10.89
CA VAL A 85 6.93 10.49 9.49
C VAL A 85 7.32 9.30 8.59
N GLU A 86 8.43 8.62 8.91
CA GLU A 86 8.92 7.43 8.21
C GLU A 86 8.18 6.15 8.59
N ASN A 87 7.39 6.18 9.67
CA ASN A 87 6.72 4.98 10.17
C ASN A 87 5.67 4.49 9.17
N ILE A 88 5.80 3.23 8.77
CA ILE A 88 4.85 2.55 7.88
C ILE A 88 4.01 1.49 8.62
N GLY A 89 4.17 1.36 9.94
CA GLY A 89 3.47 0.38 10.78
C GLY A 89 4.22 -0.94 10.98
N TYR A 90 5.32 -1.17 10.25
CA TYR A 90 6.09 -2.40 10.40
C TYR A 90 6.78 -2.48 11.76
N GLY A 91 6.56 -3.59 12.48
CA GLY A 91 7.16 -3.81 13.79
C GLY A 91 6.57 -2.98 14.93
N GLN A 92 5.46 -2.28 14.73
CA GLN A 92 4.78 -1.56 15.80
C GLN A 92 4.34 -2.51 16.92
N THR A 93 4.50 -2.04 18.16
CA THR A 93 3.98 -2.70 19.36
C THR A 93 2.45 -2.61 19.42
N SER A 94 1.82 -3.47 20.24
CA SER A 94 0.39 -3.42 20.49
C SER A 94 -0.10 -2.04 20.99
N ALA A 95 0.75 -1.31 21.73
CA ALA A 95 0.43 0.02 22.21
C ALA A 95 0.44 1.06 21.07
N GLU A 96 1.41 1.00 20.19
CA GLU A 96 1.49 1.87 19.01
C GLU A 96 0.33 1.62 18.06
N VAL A 97 0.02 0.35 17.73
CA VAL A 97 -1.18 -0.01 16.96
C VAL A 97 -2.45 0.53 17.63
N GLY A 98 -2.53 0.43 18.96
CA GLY A 98 -3.67 0.94 19.74
C GLY A 98 -3.77 2.46 19.79
N ALA A 99 -2.70 3.18 19.46
CA ALA A 99 -2.70 4.65 19.38
C ALA A 99 -3.29 5.18 18.05
N PHE A 100 -3.56 4.31 17.08
CA PHE A 100 -4.25 4.69 15.84
C PHE A 100 -5.68 5.16 16.16
N ASN A 101 -6.02 6.39 15.74
CA ASN A 101 -7.27 7.05 16.12
C ASN A 101 -8.00 7.72 14.93
N VAL A 102 -7.58 7.46 13.70
CA VAL A 102 -8.22 8.06 12.52
C VAL A 102 -9.50 7.30 12.18
N THR A 103 -10.62 8.03 12.12
CA THR A 103 -11.95 7.50 11.77
C THR A 103 -12.51 8.13 10.48
N ASP A 104 -11.82 9.10 9.91
CA ASP A 104 -12.18 9.72 8.64
C ASP A 104 -11.92 8.74 7.49
N VAL A 105 -12.98 8.09 7.03
CA VAL A 105 -12.92 7.11 5.92
C VAL A 105 -12.54 7.80 4.61
N ASP A 106 -12.98 9.04 4.37
CA ASP A 106 -12.66 9.77 3.15
C ASP A 106 -11.18 10.14 3.12
N LEU A 107 -10.58 10.42 4.27
CA LEU A 107 -9.14 10.63 4.39
C LEU A 107 -8.35 9.35 4.08
N LEU A 108 -8.77 8.19 4.60
CA LEU A 108 -8.14 6.90 4.32
C LEU A 108 -8.23 6.53 2.83
N VAL A 109 -9.42 6.65 2.24
CA VAL A 109 -9.65 6.35 0.82
C VAL A 109 -8.92 7.35 -0.07
N GLY A 110 -8.97 8.65 0.25
CA GLY A 110 -8.29 9.69 -0.51
C GLY A 110 -6.77 9.53 -0.54
N TYR A 111 -6.17 9.11 0.59
CA TYR A 111 -4.76 8.77 0.63
C TYR A 111 -4.45 7.57 -0.27
N HIS A 112 -5.25 6.51 -0.20
CA HIS A 112 -5.07 5.33 -1.02
C HIS A 112 -5.20 5.63 -2.53
N ASP A 113 -6.17 6.45 -2.94
CA ASP A 113 -6.34 6.88 -4.32
C ASP A 113 -5.15 7.69 -4.84
N SER A 114 -4.60 8.60 -4.00
CA SER A 114 -3.40 9.36 -4.35
C SER A 114 -2.18 8.47 -4.53
N VAL A 115 -2.01 7.48 -3.64
CA VAL A 115 -0.92 6.47 -3.73
C VAL A 115 -1.10 5.59 -4.97
N HIS A 116 -2.33 5.16 -5.28
CA HIS A 116 -2.61 4.43 -6.51
C HIS A 116 -2.24 5.24 -7.76
N THR A 117 -2.58 6.53 -7.77
CA THR A 117 -2.23 7.43 -8.89
C THR A 117 -0.71 7.52 -9.08
N MET A 118 0.04 7.65 -7.99
CA MET A 118 1.52 7.62 -8.03
C MET A 118 2.02 6.26 -8.54
N THR A 119 1.43 5.16 -8.06
CA THR A 119 1.79 3.80 -8.49
C THR A 119 1.63 3.63 -10.01
N MET A 120 0.52 4.10 -10.59
CA MET A 120 0.30 4.01 -12.04
C MET A 120 1.37 4.76 -12.83
N ARG A 121 1.77 5.97 -12.38
CA ARG A 121 2.86 6.73 -13.01
C ARG A 121 4.19 5.99 -12.96
N VAL A 122 4.53 5.40 -11.81
CA VAL A 122 5.76 4.62 -11.67
C VAL A 122 5.75 3.41 -12.61
N LEU A 123 4.61 2.74 -12.77
CA LEU A 123 4.48 1.63 -13.73
C LEU A 123 4.63 2.10 -15.18
N ASP A 124 4.10 3.27 -15.55
CA ASP A 124 4.27 3.86 -16.88
C ASP A 124 5.76 4.15 -17.18
N GLU A 125 6.48 4.70 -16.20
CA GLU A 125 7.91 4.98 -16.32
C GLU A 125 8.75 3.70 -16.44
N LEU A 126 8.39 2.65 -15.67
CA LEU A 126 9.06 1.34 -15.77
C LEU A 126 8.82 0.67 -17.13
N GLU A 127 7.62 0.80 -17.69
CA GLU A 127 7.29 0.28 -19.01
C GLU A 127 8.09 0.98 -20.10
N ALA A 128 8.14 2.32 -20.05
CA ALA A 128 8.93 3.12 -20.97
C ALA A 128 10.42 2.75 -20.90
N ALA A 129 10.99 2.65 -19.71
CA ALA A 129 12.38 2.26 -19.49
C ALA A 129 12.69 0.83 -19.98
N SER A 130 11.72 -0.07 -19.93
CA SER A 130 11.87 -1.44 -20.44
C SER A 130 11.80 -1.51 -21.95
N ALA A 131 11.05 -0.61 -22.61
CA ALA A 131 10.92 -0.55 -24.06
C ALA A 131 12.18 0.02 -24.75
N ASP A 132 12.90 0.93 -24.08
CA ASP A 132 14.13 1.56 -24.61
C ASP A 132 15.36 0.62 -24.64
N GLY A 133 15.20 -0.66 -24.26
CA GLY A 133 16.22 -1.69 -24.42
C GLY A 133 17.47 -1.47 -23.58
N GLY A 134 17.35 -0.84 -22.42
CA GLY A 134 18.46 -0.64 -21.48
C GLY A 134 19.15 -1.96 -21.15
N SER A 135 20.32 -2.18 -21.77
CA SER A 135 21.13 -3.41 -21.64
C SER A 135 21.85 -3.54 -20.29
N ASP A 136 21.75 -2.50 -19.45
CA ASP A 136 22.55 -2.37 -18.25
C ASP A 136 21.69 -2.73 -17.03
N GLY A 137 21.26 -3.87 -16.76
CA GLY A 137 20.68 -4.38 -15.48
C GLY A 137 20.12 -3.36 -14.43
N ASP A 138 20.28 -2.05 -14.69
CA ASP A 138 19.88 -0.92 -13.85
C ASP A 138 18.56 -0.26 -14.29
N SER A 139 17.89 -0.78 -15.31
CA SER A 139 16.62 -0.27 -15.80
C SER A 139 15.48 -1.28 -15.71
N GLY A 140 14.26 -0.78 -15.59
CA GLY A 140 13.06 -1.61 -15.62
C GLY A 140 12.90 -2.56 -14.40
N TYR A 141 12.22 -3.67 -14.63
CA TYR A 141 11.79 -4.62 -13.58
C TYR A 141 12.92 -5.46 -12.97
N ALA A 142 14.04 -5.63 -13.69
CA ALA A 142 15.20 -6.39 -13.21
C ALA A 142 16.13 -5.57 -12.31
N ARG A 143 15.97 -4.25 -12.27
CA ARG A 143 16.79 -3.37 -11.43
C ARG A 143 16.70 -3.78 -9.95
N VAL A 144 17.87 -3.92 -9.31
CA VAL A 144 17.97 -4.20 -7.88
C VAL A 144 17.59 -2.95 -7.06
N VAL A 145 16.70 -3.10 -6.11
CA VAL A 145 16.24 -2.04 -5.19
C VAL A 145 16.68 -2.28 -3.75
N ASP A 146 17.07 -3.52 -3.43
CA ASP A 146 17.59 -3.85 -2.10
C ASP A 146 18.60 -5.00 -2.21
N ALA A 147 19.87 -4.69 -1.98
CA ALA A 147 20.98 -5.63 -2.09
C ALA A 147 21.32 -6.35 -0.76
N HIS A 148 20.59 -6.06 0.34
CA HIS A 148 20.84 -6.68 1.64
C HIS A 148 20.27 -8.11 1.75
N TRP A 149 19.49 -8.54 0.76
CA TRP A 149 18.91 -9.88 0.69
C TRP A 149 19.68 -10.79 -0.27
N ASP A 150 19.60 -12.10 -0.03
CA ASP A 150 20.12 -13.13 -0.93
C ASP A 150 18.96 -14.08 -1.32
N PRO A 151 18.50 -14.09 -2.59
CA PRO A 151 18.93 -13.20 -3.68
C PRO A 151 18.52 -11.73 -3.47
N PRO A 152 19.22 -10.76 -4.12
CA PRO A 152 18.86 -9.35 -4.05
C PRO A 152 17.43 -9.09 -4.54
N VAL A 153 16.75 -8.14 -3.90
CA VAL A 153 15.37 -7.77 -4.25
C VAL A 153 15.37 -6.85 -5.47
N THR A 154 14.70 -7.28 -6.53
CA THR A 154 14.50 -6.48 -7.74
C THR A 154 13.21 -5.65 -7.64
N VAL A 155 13.03 -4.70 -8.57
CA VAL A 155 11.77 -3.95 -8.76
C VAL A 155 10.58 -4.91 -8.86
N ALA A 156 10.66 -5.95 -9.71
CA ALA A 156 9.58 -6.92 -9.87
C ALA A 156 9.23 -7.60 -8.55
N VAL A 157 10.23 -8.09 -7.82
CA VAL A 157 10.02 -8.76 -6.52
C VAL A 157 9.41 -7.80 -5.51
N ARG A 158 9.88 -6.55 -5.45
CA ARG A 158 9.33 -5.52 -4.53
C ARG A 158 7.86 -5.23 -4.83
N LEU A 159 7.50 -5.02 -6.09
CA LEU A 159 6.11 -4.73 -6.48
C LEU A 159 5.17 -5.91 -6.19
N VAL A 160 5.60 -7.15 -6.46
CA VAL A 160 4.81 -8.34 -6.11
C VAL A 160 4.67 -8.51 -4.60
N SER A 161 5.70 -8.22 -3.81
CA SER A 161 5.64 -8.26 -2.34
C SER A 161 4.62 -7.25 -1.80
N VAL A 162 4.59 -6.03 -2.33
CA VAL A 162 3.60 -5.00 -1.95
C VAL A 162 2.17 -5.43 -2.27
N ILE A 163 1.95 -6.04 -3.45
CA ILE A 163 0.64 -6.58 -3.83
C ILE A 163 0.21 -7.68 -2.85
N GLY A 164 1.11 -8.61 -2.53
CA GLY A 164 0.84 -9.70 -1.59
C GLY A 164 0.48 -9.19 -0.19
N ASP A 165 1.22 -8.22 0.31
CA ASP A 165 0.97 -7.55 1.59
C ASP A 165 -0.41 -6.87 1.60
N ALA A 166 -0.69 -6.03 0.61
CA ALA A 166 -1.96 -5.32 0.51
C ALA A 166 -3.17 -6.28 0.43
N GLN A 167 -3.07 -7.37 -0.36
CA GLN A 167 -4.13 -8.37 -0.47
C GLN A 167 -4.36 -9.12 0.85
N ALA A 168 -3.29 -9.46 1.58
CA ALA A 168 -3.41 -10.08 2.90
C ALA A 168 -4.15 -9.16 3.87
N HIS A 169 -3.80 -7.86 3.89
CA HIS A 169 -4.46 -6.89 4.76
C HIS A 169 -5.91 -6.59 4.35
N LEU A 170 -6.25 -6.54 3.06
CA LEU A 170 -7.65 -6.47 2.61
C LEU A 170 -8.46 -7.69 3.09
N GLY A 171 -7.89 -8.87 3.05
CA GLY A 171 -8.51 -10.08 3.61
C GLY A 171 -8.75 -9.99 5.11
N GLN A 172 -7.77 -9.46 5.87
CA GLN A 172 -7.91 -9.20 7.31
C GLN A 172 -9.00 -8.16 7.61
N ILE A 173 -9.07 -7.07 6.85
CA ILE A 173 -10.13 -6.06 6.96
C ILE A 173 -11.50 -6.71 6.76
N GLY A 174 -11.68 -7.50 5.70
CA GLY A 174 -12.93 -8.21 5.41
C GLY A 174 -13.33 -9.16 6.54
N TYR A 175 -12.38 -9.91 7.09
CA TYR A 175 -12.59 -10.82 8.21
C TYR A 175 -13.00 -10.07 9.49
N LEU A 176 -12.27 -9.01 9.86
CA LEU A 176 -12.58 -8.17 11.03
C LEU A 176 -13.95 -7.51 10.91
N ARG A 177 -14.29 -6.99 9.74
CA ARG A 177 -15.62 -6.44 9.47
C ARG A 177 -16.72 -7.47 9.74
N GLY A 178 -16.55 -8.69 9.22
CA GLY A 178 -17.49 -9.78 9.47
C GLY A 178 -17.60 -10.17 10.95
N MET A 179 -16.51 -10.11 11.72
CA MET A 179 -16.53 -10.32 13.17
C MET A 179 -17.27 -9.19 13.90
N ALA A 180 -16.96 -7.94 13.56
CA ALA A 180 -17.56 -6.76 14.19
C ALA A 180 -19.08 -6.68 13.99
N GLN A 181 -19.60 -7.17 12.87
CA GLN A 181 -21.03 -7.20 12.57
C GLN A 181 -21.81 -8.26 13.37
N ARG A 182 -21.15 -9.20 14.00
CA ARG A 182 -21.77 -10.32 14.77
C ARG A 182 -21.65 -10.17 16.28
N ARG A 183 -21.09 -9.11 16.81
CA ARG A 183 -20.92 -8.83 18.23
C ARG A 183 -22.11 -8.07 18.87
#